data_1369f10cb41694696815e5205da1109a
#
_entry.id   1369f10cb41694696815e5205da1109a
#
_cell.length_a   1.000
_cell.length_b   1.000
_cell.length_c   1.000
_cell.angle_alpha   90.00
_cell.angle_beta   90.00
_cell.angle_gamma   90.00
#
_symmetry.space_group_name_H-M   'P 1'
#
loop_
_entity.id
_entity.type
_entity.pdbx_description
1 polymer ?
#
loop_
_entity_poly.entity_id
_entity_poly.type
_entity_poly.pdbx_seq_one_letter_code
_entity_poly.pdbx_strand_id
1 'polypeptide(L)'
;MQEIFQAIASGLKAKVIGLLKRDPSLFQSVTEEGITPVLFSLYYGKLDISKEIYEIHPERNLFEAAALGDLEEVKKIVSNSADSINSFSKDGWSALHLAAYFGHLEVAKFLISSGADLGLTSRSKLSFGNTALHSAVATGKKAIVELLLEKGADANALQNPGGITPLHIAASRPGSLEIIQLLLKKGADKSKRSSEDQTPQAIALERGNSAEAKVLEV
;
A
#
# COMPACT_ATOMS: atom_id res chain seq x y z
N MET A 1 -13.04 -14.48 -15.05
CA MET A 1 -12.63 -13.05 -14.91
C MET A 1 -13.44 -12.22 -15.90
N GLN A 2 -14.06 -11.11 -15.47
CA GLN A 2 -14.84 -10.26 -16.37
C GLN A 2 -13.98 -9.67 -17.49
N GLU A 3 -14.57 -9.39 -18.65
CA GLU A 3 -13.86 -8.92 -19.85
C GLU A 3 -13.03 -7.65 -19.60
N ILE A 4 -13.51 -6.74 -18.75
CA ILE A 4 -12.80 -5.49 -18.42
C ILE A 4 -11.44 -5.76 -17.74
N PHE A 5 -11.36 -6.69 -16.78
CA PHE A 5 -10.11 -7.00 -16.10
C PHE A 5 -9.11 -7.71 -17.02
N GLN A 6 -9.59 -8.56 -17.94
CA GLN A 6 -8.75 -9.16 -18.99
C GLN A 6 -8.16 -8.08 -19.91
N ALA A 7 -8.97 -7.12 -20.33
CA ALA A 7 -8.54 -6.01 -21.18
C ALA A 7 -7.51 -5.13 -20.47
N ILE A 8 -7.71 -4.84 -19.16
CA ILE A 8 -6.75 -4.09 -18.35
C ILE A 8 -5.43 -4.85 -18.22
N ALA A 9 -5.46 -6.13 -17.84
CA ALA A 9 -4.25 -6.94 -17.69
C ALA A 9 -3.43 -7.00 -18.99
N SER A 10 -4.12 -7.07 -20.13
CA SER A 10 -3.51 -7.06 -21.47
C SER A 10 -3.07 -5.67 -21.95
N GLY A 11 -3.34 -4.59 -21.18
CA GLY A 11 -2.98 -3.23 -21.57
C GLY A 11 -3.80 -2.65 -22.74
N LEU A 12 -4.98 -3.19 -23.02
CA LEU A 12 -5.83 -2.81 -24.15
C LEU A 12 -6.69 -1.57 -23.80
N LYS A 13 -6.05 -0.42 -23.63
CA LYS A 13 -6.64 0.84 -23.18
C LYS A 13 -7.91 1.22 -23.94
N ALA A 14 -7.87 1.26 -25.27
CA ALA A 14 -9.04 1.62 -26.08
C ALA A 14 -10.23 0.67 -25.87
N LYS A 15 -9.96 -0.63 -25.66
CA LYS A 15 -10.99 -1.62 -25.35
C LYS A 15 -11.58 -1.38 -23.97
N VAL A 16 -10.76 -1.09 -22.96
CA VAL A 16 -11.22 -0.78 -21.59
C VAL A 16 -12.17 0.42 -21.62
N ILE A 17 -11.76 1.52 -22.23
CA ILE A 17 -12.58 2.74 -22.32
C ILE A 17 -13.86 2.50 -23.15
N GLY A 18 -13.77 1.72 -24.22
CA GLY A 18 -14.94 1.33 -25.02
C GLY A 18 -15.95 0.49 -24.22
N LEU A 19 -15.47 -0.41 -23.36
CA LEU A 19 -16.33 -1.20 -22.46
C LEU A 19 -17.04 -0.30 -21.45
N LEU A 20 -16.32 0.58 -20.75
CA LEU A 20 -16.87 1.52 -19.76
C LEU A 20 -17.90 2.51 -20.36
N LYS A 21 -17.67 2.97 -21.59
CA LYS A 21 -18.63 3.85 -22.29
C LYS A 21 -19.92 3.13 -22.68
N ARG A 22 -19.83 1.84 -23.03
CA ARG A 22 -21.00 1.02 -23.38
C ARG A 22 -21.81 0.57 -22.17
N ASP A 23 -21.09 0.26 -21.07
CA ASP A 23 -21.69 -0.21 -19.83
C ASP A 23 -21.02 0.50 -18.63
N PRO A 24 -21.57 1.66 -18.20
CA PRO A 24 -21.05 2.38 -17.05
C PRO A 24 -21.11 1.62 -15.72
N SER A 25 -21.92 0.55 -15.60
CA SER A 25 -21.95 -0.28 -14.38
C SER A 25 -20.62 -0.97 -14.12
N LEU A 26 -19.78 -1.12 -15.14
CA LEU A 26 -18.45 -1.71 -15.04
C LEU A 26 -17.48 -0.88 -14.18
N PHE A 27 -17.74 0.41 -13.95
CA PHE A 27 -16.95 1.18 -12.97
C PHE A 27 -17.06 0.62 -11.56
N GLN A 28 -18.20 0.03 -11.21
CA GLN A 28 -18.46 -0.56 -9.89
C GLN A 28 -18.12 -2.04 -9.81
N SER A 29 -17.67 -2.65 -10.92
CA SER A 29 -17.26 -4.06 -10.92
C SER A 29 -16.03 -4.29 -10.07
N VAL A 30 -15.91 -5.49 -9.52
CA VAL A 30 -14.75 -5.89 -8.71
C VAL A 30 -14.34 -7.31 -9.07
N THR A 31 -13.05 -7.64 -8.82
CA THR A 31 -12.57 -9.02 -8.84
C THR A 31 -13.11 -9.80 -7.64
N GLU A 32 -12.82 -11.09 -7.54
CA GLU A 32 -13.16 -11.93 -6.39
C GLU A 32 -12.51 -11.44 -5.08
N GLU A 33 -11.39 -10.73 -5.18
CA GLU A 33 -10.70 -10.09 -4.07
C GLU A 33 -11.26 -8.69 -3.73
N GLY A 34 -12.24 -8.19 -4.48
CA GLY A 34 -12.83 -6.87 -4.26
C GLY A 34 -12.08 -5.71 -4.95
N ILE A 35 -11.16 -5.98 -5.87
CA ILE A 35 -10.32 -4.97 -6.52
C ILE A 35 -11.13 -4.28 -7.64
N THR A 36 -11.23 -2.95 -7.61
CA THR A 36 -11.89 -2.14 -8.66
C THR A 36 -11.04 -2.03 -9.93
N PRO A 37 -11.62 -1.65 -11.10
CA PRO A 37 -10.86 -1.47 -12.34
C PRO A 37 -9.70 -0.46 -12.21
N VAL A 38 -9.87 0.62 -11.45
CA VAL A 38 -8.81 1.62 -11.18
C VAL A 38 -7.66 0.98 -10.41
N LEU A 39 -7.93 0.34 -9.25
CA LEU A 39 -6.91 -0.29 -8.43
C LEU A 39 -6.26 -1.48 -9.15
N PHE A 40 -7.05 -2.28 -9.88
CA PHE A 40 -6.53 -3.39 -10.66
C PHE A 40 -5.51 -2.91 -11.72
N SER A 41 -5.83 -1.83 -12.44
CA SER A 41 -4.88 -1.25 -13.39
C SER A 41 -3.60 -0.74 -12.74
N LEU A 42 -3.68 -0.15 -11.53
CA LEU A 42 -2.49 0.26 -10.76
C LEU A 42 -1.64 -0.94 -10.34
N TYR A 43 -2.25 -2.00 -9.80
CA TYR A 43 -1.53 -3.21 -9.39
C TYR A 43 -0.85 -3.93 -10.55
N TYR A 44 -1.43 -3.83 -11.75
CA TYR A 44 -0.83 -4.36 -12.99
C TYR A 44 0.14 -3.37 -13.68
N GLY A 45 0.48 -2.26 -13.03
CA GLY A 45 1.42 -1.27 -13.57
C GLY A 45 0.90 -0.50 -14.79
N LYS A 46 -0.43 -0.47 -15.01
CA LYS A 46 -1.08 0.20 -16.14
C LYS A 46 -1.56 1.61 -15.73
N LEU A 47 -0.61 2.45 -15.31
CA LEU A 47 -0.92 3.78 -14.77
C LEU A 47 -1.73 4.67 -15.72
N ASP A 48 -1.45 4.61 -17.02
CA ASP A 48 -2.16 5.36 -18.04
C ASP A 48 -3.63 4.94 -18.19
N ILE A 49 -3.90 3.64 -18.06
CA ILE A 49 -5.26 3.09 -18.05
C ILE A 49 -5.97 3.50 -16.75
N SER A 50 -5.29 3.37 -15.62
CA SER A 50 -5.85 3.71 -14.31
C SER A 50 -6.28 5.18 -14.25
N LYS A 51 -5.42 6.10 -14.70
CA LYS A 51 -5.73 7.53 -14.74
C LYS A 51 -6.94 7.83 -15.62
N GLU A 52 -7.01 7.26 -16.82
CA GLU A 52 -8.11 7.51 -17.73
C GLU A 52 -9.44 6.94 -17.22
N ILE A 53 -9.43 5.72 -16.62
CA ILE A 53 -10.62 5.17 -15.94
C ILE A 53 -11.07 6.14 -14.83
N TYR A 54 -10.13 6.60 -13.99
CA TYR A 54 -10.42 7.49 -12.88
C TYR A 54 -10.95 8.86 -13.33
N GLU A 55 -10.40 9.43 -14.42
CA GLU A 55 -10.86 10.71 -14.97
C GLU A 55 -12.29 10.68 -15.49
N ILE A 56 -12.69 9.57 -16.14
CA ILE A 56 -14.05 9.41 -16.68
C ILE A 56 -15.03 8.78 -15.68
N HIS A 57 -14.54 8.37 -14.48
CA HIS A 57 -15.40 7.77 -13.45
C HIS A 57 -16.38 8.81 -12.90
N PRO A 58 -17.69 8.54 -12.92
CA PRO A 58 -18.71 9.49 -12.47
C PRO A 58 -18.67 9.74 -10.96
N GLU A 59 -18.24 8.74 -10.19
CA GLU A 59 -18.16 8.78 -8.72
C GLU A 59 -16.79 8.32 -8.25
N ARG A 60 -15.97 9.26 -7.81
CA ARG A 60 -14.64 8.98 -7.28
C ARG A 60 -14.73 8.59 -5.81
N ASN A 61 -13.94 7.62 -5.40
CA ASN A 61 -13.89 7.17 -4.00
C ASN A 61 -12.52 7.48 -3.36
N LEU A 62 -12.52 7.48 -2.02
CA LEU A 62 -11.34 7.82 -1.22
C LEU A 62 -10.13 6.94 -1.53
N PHE A 63 -10.36 5.65 -1.78
CA PHE A 63 -9.29 4.68 -1.94
C PHE A 63 -8.57 4.84 -3.28
N GLU A 64 -9.31 5.02 -4.36
CA GLU A 64 -8.75 5.28 -5.69
C GLU A 64 -8.06 6.64 -5.76
N ALA A 65 -8.67 7.67 -5.14
CA ALA A 65 -8.05 8.99 -5.01
C ALA A 65 -6.71 8.91 -4.26
N ALA A 66 -6.67 8.18 -3.13
CA ALA A 66 -5.45 7.98 -2.35
C ALA A 66 -4.40 7.17 -3.11
N ALA A 67 -4.81 6.14 -3.86
CA ALA A 67 -3.92 5.30 -4.65
C ALA A 67 -3.32 6.03 -5.87
N LEU A 68 -4.03 7.01 -6.41
CA LEU A 68 -3.57 7.85 -7.54
C LEU A 68 -2.89 9.15 -7.11
N GLY A 69 -2.96 9.49 -5.82
CA GLY A 69 -2.36 10.71 -5.28
C GLY A 69 -3.17 11.99 -5.52
N ASP A 70 -4.48 11.85 -5.79
CA ASP A 70 -5.39 12.98 -5.96
C ASP A 70 -5.73 13.61 -4.60
N LEU A 71 -4.84 14.49 -4.13
CA LEU A 71 -4.96 15.15 -2.83
C LEU A 71 -6.24 15.98 -2.72
N GLU A 72 -6.67 16.64 -3.77
CA GLU A 72 -7.84 17.51 -3.73
C GLU A 72 -9.13 16.69 -3.59
N GLU A 73 -9.26 15.59 -4.30
CA GLU A 73 -10.41 14.69 -4.14
C GLU A 73 -10.39 14.00 -2.76
N VAL A 74 -9.21 13.59 -2.27
CA VAL A 74 -9.06 13.05 -0.89
C VAL A 74 -9.54 14.06 0.14
N LYS A 75 -9.12 15.33 0.05
CA LYS A 75 -9.57 16.41 0.96
C LYS A 75 -11.07 16.59 0.92
N LYS A 76 -11.64 16.67 -0.26
CA LYS A 76 -13.07 16.83 -0.49
C LYS A 76 -13.89 15.69 0.14
N ILE A 77 -13.47 14.44 -0.08
CA ILE A 77 -14.19 13.27 0.45
C ILE A 77 -14.09 13.23 1.97
N VAL A 78 -12.91 13.44 2.56
CA VAL A 78 -12.70 13.42 4.01
C VAL A 78 -13.45 14.57 4.69
N SER A 79 -13.52 15.76 4.07
CA SER A 79 -14.29 16.89 4.61
C SER A 79 -15.79 16.62 4.65
N ASN A 80 -16.31 15.83 3.71
CA ASN A 80 -17.73 15.48 3.65
C ASN A 80 -18.08 14.27 4.54
N SER A 81 -17.10 13.43 4.89
CA SER A 81 -17.31 12.21 5.68
C SER A 81 -16.03 11.87 6.45
N ALA A 82 -15.83 12.51 7.60
CA ALA A 82 -14.64 12.29 8.43
C ALA A 82 -14.49 10.81 8.88
N ASP A 83 -15.59 10.11 9.10
CA ASP A 83 -15.59 8.69 9.51
C ASP A 83 -15.01 7.77 8.42
N SER A 84 -14.91 8.24 7.17
CA SER A 84 -14.35 7.45 6.07
C SER A 84 -12.83 7.23 6.18
N ILE A 85 -12.13 8.04 6.97
CA ILE A 85 -10.66 8.07 6.99
C ILE A 85 -10.01 6.74 7.39
N ASN A 86 -10.64 5.99 8.30
CA ASN A 86 -10.21 4.68 8.78
C ASN A 86 -11.04 3.52 8.20
N SER A 87 -11.85 3.79 7.16
CA SER A 87 -12.60 2.77 6.46
C SER A 87 -11.71 1.94 5.53
N PHE A 88 -12.26 0.83 5.03
CA PHE A 88 -11.57 -0.09 4.14
C PHE A 88 -12.23 -0.12 2.76
N SER A 89 -11.39 -0.20 1.73
CA SER A 89 -11.82 -0.56 0.37
C SER A 89 -12.38 -1.99 0.34
N LYS A 90 -13.04 -2.35 -0.75
CA LYS A 90 -13.59 -3.71 -0.93
C LYS A 90 -12.51 -4.78 -0.92
N ASP A 91 -11.28 -4.46 -1.32
CA ASP A 91 -10.10 -5.34 -1.27
C ASP A 91 -9.31 -5.25 0.05
N GLY A 92 -9.83 -4.52 1.05
CA GLY A 92 -9.37 -4.54 2.43
C GLY A 92 -8.24 -3.59 2.79
N TRP A 93 -8.00 -2.53 2.01
CA TRP A 93 -7.00 -1.51 2.31
C TRP A 93 -7.63 -0.21 2.83
N SER A 94 -6.99 0.48 3.77
CA SER A 94 -7.35 1.87 4.06
C SER A 94 -6.69 2.83 3.06
N ALA A 95 -7.19 4.07 3.00
CA ALA A 95 -6.61 5.11 2.16
C ALA A 95 -5.13 5.36 2.49
N LEU A 96 -4.74 5.31 3.78
CA LEU A 96 -3.34 5.49 4.19
C LEU A 96 -2.44 4.34 3.72
N HIS A 97 -2.93 3.08 3.73
CA HIS A 97 -2.19 1.96 3.15
C HIS A 97 -1.90 2.17 1.66
N LEU A 98 -2.91 2.57 0.89
CA LEU A 98 -2.79 2.79 -0.56
C LEU A 98 -1.86 3.97 -0.88
N ALA A 99 -2.02 5.11 -0.17
CA ALA A 99 -1.10 6.23 -0.31
C ALA A 99 0.34 5.83 0.01
N ALA A 100 0.54 5.01 1.06
CA ALA A 100 1.86 4.51 1.46
C ALA A 100 2.45 3.55 0.43
N TYR A 101 1.65 2.63 -0.08
CA TYR A 101 2.07 1.64 -1.08
C TYR A 101 2.50 2.30 -2.40
N PHE A 102 1.67 3.23 -2.92
CA PHE A 102 1.95 3.90 -4.19
C PHE A 102 2.92 5.08 -4.09
N GLY A 103 3.19 5.60 -2.88
CA GLY A 103 4.23 6.60 -2.65
C GLY A 103 3.73 8.05 -2.66
N HIS A 104 2.45 8.28 -2.36
CA HIS A 104 1.83 9.60 -2.38
C HIS A 104 2.00 10.34 -1.04
N LEU A 105 3.16 10.98 -0.87
CA LEU A 105 3.59 11.62 0.38
C LEU A 105 2.59 12.68 0.89
N GLU A 106 2.12 13.57 0.01
CA GLU A 106 1.21 14.65 0.42
C GLU A 106 -0.17 14.13 0.84
N VAL A 107 -0.66 13.09 0.17
CA VAL A 107 -1.88 12.39 0.58
C VAL A 107 -1.68 11.72 1.94
N ALA A 108 -0.55 11.02 2.15
CA ALA A 108 -0.24 10.39 3.44
C ALA A 108 -0.17 11.44 4.57
N LYS A 109 0.52 12.58 4.35
CA LYS A 109 0.57 13.70 5.31
C LYS A 109 -0.83 14.21 5.68
N PHE A 110 -1.67 14.44 4.68
CA PHE A 110 -3.02 14.91 4.89
C PHE A 110 -3.85 13.90 5.70
N LEU A 111 -3.86 12.62 5.29
CA LEU A 111 -4.60 11.57 5.99
C LEU A 111 -4.18 11.44 7.45
N ILE A 112 -2.87 11.47 7.74
CA ILE A 112 -2.34 11.40 9.10
C ILE A 112 -2.77 12.64 9.91
N SER A 113 -2.67 13.84 9.35
CA SER A 113 -3.11 15.06 10.04
C SER A 113 -4.62 15.13 10.29
N SER A 114 -5.39 14.40 9.49
CA SER A 114 -6.85 14.26 9.60
C SER A 114 -7.28 13.10 10.51
N GLY A 115 -6.34 12.40 11.18
CA GLY A 115 -6.67 11.34 12.16
C GLY A 115 -6.65 9.92 11.62
N ALA A 116 -5.94 9.66 10.52
CA ALA A 116 -5.74 8.29 10.07
C ALA A 116 -4.94 7.48 11.11
N ASP A 117 -5.45 6.31 11.47
CA ASP A 117 -4.84 5.41 12.45
C ASP A 117 -3.62 4.71 11.85
N LEU A 118 -2.43 4.98 12.43
CA LEU A 118 -1.16 4.41 11.99
C LEU A 118 -1.03 2.92 12.33
N GLY A 119 -1.77 2.46 13.33
CA GLY A 119 -1.81 1.05 13.77
C GLY A 119 -2.84 0.22 13.03
N LEU A 120 -3.69 0.84 12.18
CA LEU A 120 -4.70 0.12 11.43
C LEU A 120 -4.07 -0.95 10.55
N THR A 121 -4.58 -2.18 10.64
CA THR A 121 -4.07 -3.31 9.86
C THR A 121 -4.99 -3.64 8.69
N SER A 122 -4.41 -3.97 7.55
CA SER A 122 -5.15 -4.34 6.34
C SER A 122 -5.98 -5.61 6.54
N ARG A 123 -7.13 -5.67 5.86
CA ARG A 123 -8.03 -6.83 5.77
C ARG A 123 -7.90 -7.53 4.42
N SER A 124 -6.95 -7.10 3.61
CA SER A 124 -6.74 -7.64 2.26
C SER A 124 -6.28 -9.09 2.31
N LYS A 125 -6.86 -9.93 1.44
CA LYS A 125 -6.42 -11.31 1.26
C LYS A 125 -5.00 -11.41 0.70
N LEU A 126 -4.52 -10.37 0.01
CA LEU A 126 -3.20 -10.32 -0.60
C LEU A 126 -2.08 -10.00 0.42
N SER A 127 -2.41 -9.28 1.49
CA SER A 127 -1.45 -8.84 2.50
C SER A 127 -2.17 -8.55 3.82
N PHE A 128 -2.74 -9.59 4.40
CA PHE A 128 -3.50 -9.49 5.65
C PHE A 128 -2.60 -9.06 6.82
N GLY A 129 -3.09 -8.14 7.63
CA GLY A 129 -2.42 -7.70 8.85
C GLY A 129 -1.30 -6.67 8.66
N ASN A 130 -1.08 -6.15 7.46
CA ASN A 130 -0.10 -5.09 7.23
C ASN A 130 -0.59 -3.75 7.78
N THR A 131 0.30 -2.97 8.41
CA THR A 131 0.09 -1.53 8.63
C THR A 131 0.54 -0.72 7.40
N ALA A 132 0.22 0.58 7.37
CA ALA A 132 0.72 1.48 6.33
C ALA A 132 2.27 1.53 6.29
N LEU A 133 2.94 1.34 7.43
CA LEU A 133 4.40 1.25 7.50
C LEU A 133 4.91 0.01 6.76
N HIS A 134 4.28 -1.17 6.93
CA HIS A 134 4.62 -2.37 6.16
C HIS A 134 4.49 -2.11 4.65
N SER A 135 3.40 -1.45 4.22
CA SER A 135 3.16 -1.12 2.81
C SER A 135 4.24 -0.20 2.22
N ALA A 136 4.63 0.85 2.96
CA ALA A 136 5.67 1.79 2.54
C ALA A 136 7.05 1.10 2.45
N VAL A 137 7.39 0.25 3.43
CA VAL A 137 8.65 -0.51 3.44
C VAL A 137 8.66 -1.53 2.29
N ALA A 138 7.57 -2.27 2.09
CA ALA A 138 7.46 -3.26 1.02
C ALA A 138 7.68 -2.67 -0.38
N THR A 139 7.38 -1.41 -0.59
CA THR A 139 7.55 -0.72 -1.88
C THR A 139 8.73 0.27 -1.90
N GLY A 140 9.50 0.36 -0.82
CA GLY A 140 10.71 1.19 -0.74
C GLY A 140 10.42 2.70 -0.72
N LYS A 141 9.28 3.11 -0.19
CA LYS A 141 8.86 4.53 -0.15
C LYS A 141 9.49 5.25 1.06
N LYS A 142 10.81 5.46 1.01
CA LYS A 142 11.60 6.01 2.11
C LYS A 142 10.97 7.25 2.77
N ALA A 143 10.54 8.24 1.97
CA ALA A 143 9.97 9.48 2.51
C ALA A 143 8.68 9.22 3.33
N ILE A 144 7.88 8.22 2.94
CA ILE A 144 6.68 7.84 3.69
C ILE A 144 7.04 7.00 4.91
N VAL A 145 8.04 6.11 4.80
CA VAL A 145 8.57 5.39 5.98
C VAL A 145 9.04 6.38 7.05
N GLU A 146 9.81 7.41 6.66
CA GLU A 146 10.28 8.47 7.55
C GLU A 146 9.11 9.22 8.18
N LEU A 147 8.15 9.67 7.38
CA LEU A 147 6.93 10.34 7.85
C LEU A 147 6.16 9.49 8.87
N LEU A 148 5.88 8.23 8.56
CA LEU A 148 5.11 7.35 9.43
C LEU A 148 5.83 7.13 10.77
N LEU A 149 7.15 6.88 10.74
CA LEU A 149 7.96 6.70 11.94
C LEU A 149 8.07 7.99 12.76
N GLU A 150 8.14 9.17 12.14
CA GLU A 150 8.12 10.46 12.82
C GLU A 150 6.77 10.73 13.50
N LYS A 151 5.68 10.27 12.92
CA LYS A 151 4.33 10.39 13.45
C LYS A 151 3.97 9.31 14.47
N GLY A 152 4.91 8.42 14.81
CA GLY A 152 4.75 7.45 15.88
C GLY A 152 4.20 6.09 15.43
N ALA A 153 4.30 5.75 14.15
CA ALA A 153 4.02 4.39 13.72
C ALA A 153 4.98 3.41 14.42
N ASP A 154 4.45 2.28 14.89
CA ASP A 154 5.23 1.27 15.58
C ASP A 154 6.20 0.57 14.61
N ALA A 155 7.51 0.80 14.82
CA ALA A 155 8.57 0.17 14.03
C ALA A 155 8.63 -1.36 14.21
N ASN A 156 7.97 -1.88 15.26
CA ASN A 156 7.87 -3.29 15.60
C ASN A 156 6.48 -3.88 15.36
N ALA A 157 5.59 -3.18 14.68
CA ALA A 157 4.27 -3.67 14.34
C ALA A 157 4.35 -5.06 13.69
N LEU A 158 3.47 -5.97 14.08
CA LEU A 158 3.46 -7.35 13.59
C LEU A 158 2.38 -7.52 12.52
N GLN A 159 2.79 -8.05 11.38
CA GLN A 159 1.85 -8.63 10.42
C GLN A 159 1.41 -10.00 10.96
N ASN A 160 0.14 -10.15 11.28
CA ASN A 160 -0.42 -11.42 11.72
C ASN A 160 -1.15 -12.13 10.56
N PRO A 161 -0.99 -13.47 10.43
CA PRO A 161 -0.36 -14.41 11.38
C PRO A 161 1.15 -14.61 11.22
N GLY A 162 1.82 -13.97 10.23
CA GLY A 162 3.23 -14.25 9.90
C GLY A 162 4.27 -13.77 10.92
N GLY A 163 3.90 -12.92 11.89
CA GLY A 163 4.85 -12.33 12.83
C GLY A 163 5.91 -11.44 12.17
N ILE A 164 5.67 -11.01 10.94
CA ILE A 164 6.60 -10.21 10.14
C ILE A 164 6.57 -8.75 10.61
N THR A 165 7.73 -8.17 10.91
CA THR A 165 7.89 -6.75 11.20
C THR A 165 8.29 -5.97 9.94
N PRO A 166 8.16 -4.62 9.94
CA PRO A 166 8.72 -3.80 8.86
C PRO A 166 10.20 -4.09 8.59
N LEU A 167 10.98 -4.43 9.64
CA LEU A 167 12.39 -4.74 9.50
C LEU A 167 12.64 -6.07 8.76
N HIS A 168 11.79 -7.09 8.94
CA HIS A 168 11.85 -8.33 8.15
C HIS A 168 11.59 -8.05 6.66
N ILE A 169 10.58 -7.20 6.35
CA ILE A 169 10.28 -6.81 4.96
C ILE A 169 11.46 -6.04 4.36
N ALA A 170 12.03 -5.08 5.09
CA ALA A 170 13.19 -4.34 4.62
C ALA A 170 14.38 -5.28 4.34
N ALA A 171 14.66 -6.24 5.23
CA ALA A 171 15.73 -7.22 5.10
C ALA A 171 15.57 -8.10 3.85
N SER A 172 14.35 -8.42 3.44
CA SER A 172 14.08 -9.23 2.26
C SER A 172 14.32 -8.51 0.92
N ARG A 173 14.54 -7.18 0.95
CA ARG A 173 14.64 -6.33 -0.25
C ARG A 173 16.07 -5.86 -0.47
N PRO A 174 16.63 -6.04 -1.68
CA PRO A 174 17.93 -5.45 -2.01
C PRO A 174 17.81 -3.91 -2.06
N GLY A 175 18.85 -3.22 -1.61
CA GLY A 175 18.93 -1.75 -1.63
C GLY A 175 18.06 -1.04 -0.59
N SER A 176 17.66 -1.74 0.48
CA SER A 176 16.83 -1.17 1.55
C SER A 176 17.62 -0.62 2.74
N LEU A 177 18.94 -0.47 2.60
CA LEU A 177 19.85 -0.10 3.68
C LEU A 177 19.41 1.15 4.45
N GLU A 178 19.00 2.20 3.73
CA GLU A 178 18.55 3.44 4.34
C GLU A 178 17.24 3.26 5.14
N ILE A 179 16.33 2.42 4.64
CA ILE A 179 15.08 2.10 5.34
C ILE A 179 15.38 1.29 6.60
N ILE A 180 16.29 0.31 6.53
CA ILE A 180 16.75 -0.46 7.69
C ILE A 180 17.32 0.49 8.76
N GLN A 181 18.20 1.41 8.37
CA GLN A 181 18.79 2.39 9.29
C GLN A 181 17.73 3.28 9.94
N LEU A 182 16.72 3.73 9.17
CA LEU A 182 15.59 4.50 9.71
C LEU A 182 14.79 3.70 10.73
N LEU A 183 14.45 2.44 10.42
CA LEU A 183 13.72 1.55 11.30
C LEU A 183 14.50 1.30 12.61
N LEU A 184 15.79 0.98 12.52
CA LEU A 184 16.67 0.75 13.69
C LEU A 184 16.79 2.02 14.54
N LYS A 185 16.97 3.20 13.93
CA LYS A 185 17.00 4.50 14.62
C LYS A 185 15.71 4.77 15.40
N LYS A 186 14.59 4.23 14.94
CA LYS A 186 13.26 4.37 15.55
C LYS A 186 12.88 3.17 16.44
N GLY A 187 13.86 2.34 16.83
CA GLY A 187 13.69 1.29 17.81
C GLY A 187 13.17 -0.04 17.25
N ALA A 188 13.33 -0.29 15.96
CA ALA A 188 13.06 -1.61 15.42
C ALA A 188 14.00 -2.66 16.05
N ASP A 189 13.41 -3.74 16.52
CA ASP A 189 14.12 -4.83 17.19
C ASP A 189 14.61 -5.87 16.16
N LYS A 190 15.94 -5.90 15.93
CA LYS A 190 16.56 -6.81 14.98
C LYS A 190 16.65 -8.27 15.45
N SER A 191 16.31 -8.54 16.75
CA SER A 191 16.23 -9.87 17.30
C SER A 191 14.85 -10.53 17.16
N LYS A 192 13.83 -9.77 16.75
CA LYS A 192 12.46 -10.29 16.51
C LYS A 192 12.50 -11.46 15.54
N ARG A 193 11.67 -12.48 15.84
CA ARG A 193 11.52 -13.66 14.99
C ARG A 193 10.13 -13.70 14.36
N SER A 194 10.08 -14.10 13.10
CA SER A 194 8.84 -14.40 12.39
C SER A 194 8.22 -15.72 12.91
N SER A 195 7.02 -16.06 12.42
CA SER A 195 6.40 -17.37 12.70
C SER A 195 7.22 -18.56 12.18
N GLU A 196 8.15 -18.33 11.26
CA GLU A 196 9.11 -19.32 10.73
C GLU A 196 10.44 -19.30 11.49
N ASP A 197 10.47 -18.68 12.67
CA ASP A 197 11.66 -18.53 13.54
C ASP A 197 12.84 -17.77 12.89
N GLN A 198 12.57 -16.97 11.83
CA GLN A 198 13.60 -16.20 11.13
C GLN A 198 13.74 -14.80 11.70
N THR A 199 14.99 -14.36 11.91
CA THR A 199 15.31 -12.96 12.20
C THR A 199 15.41 -12.15 10.90
N PRO A 200 15.32 -10.80 10.94
CA PRO A 200 15.60 -9.96 9.77
C PRO A 200 16.95 -10.27 9.12
N GLN A 201 18.01 -10.51 9.92
CA GLN A 201 19.33 -10.89 9.41
C GLN A 201 19.29 -12.21 8.65
N ALA A 202 18.63 -13.24 9.18
CA ALA A 202 18.51 -14.55 8.53
C ALA A 202 17.83 -14.41 7.16
N ILE A 203 16.76 -13.61 7.07
CA ILE A 203 16.08 -13.32 5.79
C ILE A 203 17.02 -12.60 4.81
N ALA A 204 17.79 -11.60 5.27
CA ALA A 204 18.70 -10.88 4.40
C ALA A 204 19.79 -11.82 3.82
N LEU A 205 20.34 -12.72 4.63
CA LEU A 205 21.33 -13.73 4.21
C LEU A 205 20.72 -14.70 3.18
N GLU A 206 19.53 -15.22 3.46
CA GLU A 206 18.81 -16.14 2.54
C GLU A 206 18.55 -15.50 1.18
N ARG A 207 18.24 -14.20 1.16
CA ARG A 207 18.00 -13.42 -0.06
C ARG A 207 19.26 -12.91 -0.75
N GLY A 208 20.44 -13.15 -0.17
CA GLY A 208 21.72 -12.67 -0.71
C GLY A 208 21.94 -11.16 -0.52
N ASN A 209 21.19 -10.51 0.37
CA ASN A 209 21.28 -9.08 0.67
C ASN A 209 22.41 -8.84 1.70
N SER A 210 23.67 -9.05 1.30
CA SER A 210 24.83 -9.06 2.21
C SER A 210 25.07 -7.74 2.93
N ALA A 211 24.80 -6.60 2.29
CA ALA A 211 24.97 -5.29 2.91
C ALA A 211 23.93 -5.05 4.02
N GLU A 212 22.70 -5.44 3.77
CA GLU A 212 21.57 -5.40 4.73
C GLU A 212 21.83 -6.35 5.89
N ALA A 213 22.28 -7.59 5.61
CA ALA A 213 22.60 -8.59 6.63
C ALA A 213 23.66 -8.11 7.60
N LYS A 214 24.70 -7.40 7.11
CA LYS A 214 25.79 -6.87 7.93
C LYS A 214 25.30 -5.80 8.94
N VAL A 215 24.36 -4.95 8.57
CA VAL A 215 23.78 -3.93 9.47
C VAL A 215 22.83 -4.56 10.49
N LEU A 216 22.24 -5.70 10.16
CA LEU A 216 21.32 -6.44 11.00
C LEU A 216 22.01 -7.43 11.95
N GLU A 217 23.34 -7.52 11.90
CA GLU A 217 24.13 -8.36 12.80
C GLU A 217 23.88 -8.00 14.28
N VAL A 218 23.63 -9.02 15.13
CA VAL A 218 23.25 -8.85 16.56
C VAL A 218 24.49 -8.84 17.44
#